data_db6c6e47ba4fe9574215ac5a3093daa9
#
_entry.id   db6c6e47ba4fe9574215ac5a3093daa9
#
_cell.length_a   1.000
_cell.length_b   1.000
_cell.length_c   1.000
_cell.angle_alpha   90.00
_cell.angle_beta   90.00
_cell.angle_gamma   90.00
#
_symmetry.space_group_name_H-M   'P 1'
#
loop_
_entity.id
_entity.type
_entity.pdbx_description
1 polymer ?
#
loop_
_entity_poly.entity_id
_entity_poly.type
_entity_poly.pdbx_seq_one_letter_code
_entity_poly.pdbx_strand_id
1 'polypeptide(L)'
;KIKSNGFQIVGVIIGFIGAIFLILEGYVINPNNNYYYSVLIILATLMYAANVNIIKRYLNDIRPLTITVANFTTIIIPSLVVLIFSGGFDNVTISNSSFFPSLGFVVVLSFFGTALAKILFNTLIQISTPVFASSVTYLMPLVALGWGILDSEVFSINQGLASLLILSGIYLSNKRNKKDR
;
A
#
# COMPACT_ATOMS: atom_id res chain seq x y z
N LYS A 1 -6.90 13.02 -23.37
CA LYS A 1 -6.08 11.77 -23.30
C LYS A 1 -4.70 12.16 -22.81
N ILE A 2 -4.35 11.77 -21.60
CA ILE A 2 -2.99 11.94 -21.06
C ILE A 2 -2.12 10.91 -21.80
N LYS A 3 -1.23 11.39 -22.69
CA LYS A 3 -0.26 10.51 -23.36
C LYS A 3 0.77 10.09 -22.33
N SER A 4 0.95 8.79 -22.14
CA SER A 4 2.04 8.25 -21.32
C SER A 4 3.39 8.60 -21.97
N ASN A 5 4.31 9.10 -21.16
CA ASN A 5 5.67 9.43 -21.59
C ASN A 5 6.52 8.14 -21.62
N GLY A 6 7.45 8.01 -22.58
CA GLY A 6 8.37 6.87 -22.65
C GLY A 6 9.11 6.61 -21.35
N PHE A 7 9.52 7.65 -20.62
CA PHE A 7 10.15 7.53 -19.31
C PHE A 7 9.24 6.91 -18.25
N GLN A 8 7.92 7.18 -18.32
CA GLN A 8 6.95 6.56 -17.41
C GLN A 8 6.85 5.06 -17.64
N ILE A 9 6.80 4.64 -18.90
CA ILE A 9 6.70 3.22 -19.26
C ILE A 9 7.97 2.48 -18.82
N VAL A 10 9.15 3.02 -19.12
CA VAL A 10 10.45 2.44 -18.72
C VAL A 10 10.55 2.38 -17.20
N GLY A 11 10.16 3.44 -16.49
CA GLY A 11 10.17 3.48 -15.03
C GLY A 11 9.27 2.42 -14.40
N VAL A 12 8.05 2.22 -14.94
CA VAL A 12 7.13 1.17 -14.49
C VAL A 12 7.72 -0.23 -14.71
N ILE A 13 8.34 -0.46 -15.88
CA ILE A 13 8.97 -1.76 -16.19
C ILE A 13 10.12 -2.04 -15.22
N ILE A 14 11.00 -1.07 -14.98
CA ILE A 14 12.13 -1.22 -14.04
C ILE A 14 11.63 -1.48 -12.62
N GLY A 15 10.62 -0.73 -12.15
CA GLY A 15 10.03 -0.92 -10.84
C GLY A 15 9.37 -2.30 -10.69
N PHE A 16 8.70 -2.79 -11.74
CA PHE A 16 8.07 -4.11 -11.76
C PHE A 16 9.11 -5.24 -11.71
N ILE A 17 10.21 -5.11 -12.47
CA ILE A 17 11.34 -6.06 -12.42
C ILE A 17 11.94 -6.10 -11.01
N GLY A 18 12.14 -4.92 -10.38
CA GLY A 18 12.62 -4.84 -9.00
C GLY A 18 11.68 -5.54 -8.00
N ALA A 19 10.37 -5.40 -8.16
CA ALA A 19 9.38 -6.07 -7.31
C ALA A 19 9.41 -7.59 -7.48
N ILE A 20 9.50 -8.09 -8.72
CA ILE A 20 9.67 -9.54 -8.98
C ILE A 20 10.95 -10.05 -8.33
N PHE A 21 12.06 -9.32 -8.48
CA PHE A 21 13.35 -9.72 -7.90
C PHE A 21 13.29 -9.77 -6.37
N LEU A 22 12.62 -8.80 -5.73
CA LEU A 22 12.41 -8.81 -4.28
C LEU A 22 11.59 -10.03 -3.80
N ILE A 23 10.55 -10.43 -4.55
CA ILE A 23 9.73 -11.61 -4.23
C ILE A 23 10.55 -12.89 -4.41
N LEU A 24 11.35 -13.00 -5.46
CA LEU A 24 12.20 -14.16 -5.71
C LEU A 24 13.28 -14.32 -4.65
N GLU A 25 13.91 -13.24 -4.20
CA GLU A 25 14.86 -13.26 -3.09
C GLU A 25 14.18 -13.70 -1.79
N GLY A 26 12.97 -13.22 -1.50
CA GLY A 26 12.18 -13.69 -0.39
C GLY A 26 11.95 -15.21 -0.43
N TYR A 27 11.71 -15.78 -1.62
CA TYR A 27 11.57 -17.23 -1.81
C TYR A 27 12.87 -17.99 -1.51
N VAL A 28 14.02 -17.45 -1.92
CA VAL A 28 15.33 -18.10 -1.65
C VAL A 28 15.64 -18.09 -0.15
N ILE A 29 15.31 -17.01 0.56
CA ILE A 29 15.55 -16.89 2.01
C ILE A 29 14.59 -17.77 2.81
N ASN A 30 13.32 -17.87 2.41
CA ASN A 30 12.27 -18.61 3.11
C ASN A 30 11.49 -19.50 2.14
N PRO A 31 12.04 -20.61 1.66
CA PRO A 31 11.42 -21.47 0.64
C PRO A 31 10.13 -22.15 1.11
N ASN A 32 9.93 -22.25 2.43
CA ASN A 32 8.72 -22.86 3.01
C ASN A 32 7.50 -21.89 3.04
N ASN A 33 7.69 -20.62 2.72
CA ASN A 33 6.60 -19.66 2.64
C ASN A 33 5.78 -19.89 1.36
N ASN A 34 4.47 -19.74 1.50
CA ASN A 34 3.55 -19.91 0.37
C ASN A 34 3.44 -18.60 -0.44
N TYR A 35 4.28 -18.49 -1.48
CA TYR A 35 4.35 -17.28 -2.34
C TYR A 35 3.17 -17.13 -3.31
N TYR A 36 2.24 -18.10 -3.39
CA TYR A 36 0.99 -17.92 -4.14
C TYR A 36 0.19 -16.69 -3.64
N TYR A 37 0.31 -16.35 -2.36
CA TYR A 37 -0.33 -15.14 -1.80
C TYR A 37 0.22 -13.83 -2.39
N SER A 38 1.41 -13.84 -3.01
CA SER A 38 1.94 -12.66 -3.72
C SER A 38 1.05 -12.23 -4.89
N VAL A 39 0.31 -13.16 -5.49
CA VAL A 39 -0.70 -12.84 -6.53
C VAL A 39 -1.82 -11.95 -5.97
N LEU A 40 -2.23 -12.19 -4.73
CA LEU A 40 -3.23 -11.35 -4.05
C LEU A 40 -2.72 -9.91 -3.84
N ILE A 41 -1.43 -9.75 -3.57
CA ILE A 41 -0.80 -8.43 -3.45
C ILE A 41 -0.84 -7.69 -4.78
N ILE A 42 -0.52 -8.38 -5.89
CA ILE A 42 -0.60 -7.79 -7.23
C ILE A 42 -2.04 -7.37 -7.55
N LEU A 43 -3.02 -8.22 -7.27
CA LEU A 43 -4.43 -7.89 -7.46
C LEU A 43 -4.85 -6.68 -6.61
N ALA A 44 -4.44 -6.63 -5.35
CA ALA A 44 -4.72 -5.51 -4.45
C ALA A 44 -4.12 -4.19 -4.97
N THR A 45 -2.90 -4.21 -5.54
CA THR A 45 -2.29 -3.01 -6.13
C THR A 45 -3.03 -2.52 -7.36
N LEU A 46 -3.54 -3.42 -8.22
CA LEU A 46 -4.38 -3.07 -9.36
C LEU A 46 -5.70 -2.42 -8.92
N MET A 47 -6.36 -3.00 -7.91
CA MET A 47 -7.58 -2.44 -7.33
C MET A 47 -7.33 -1.09 -6.68
N TYR A 48 -6.19 -0.91 -6.01
CA TYR A 48 -5.78 0.37 -5.44
C TYR A 48 -5.58 1.44 -6.52
N ALA A 49 -4.89 1.11 -7.62
CA ALA A 49 -4.69 2.02 -8.74
C ALA A 49 -6.03 2.41 -9.38
N ALA A 50 -6.95 1.46 -9.56
CA ALA A 50 -8.30 1.74 -10.04
C ALA A 50 -9.05 2.69 -9.10
N ASN A 51 -9.00 2.46 -7.79
CA ASN A 51 -9.65 3.29 -6.78
C ASN A 51 -9.17 4.76 -6.84
N VAL A 52 -7.84 5.00 -6.91
CA VAL A 52 -7.28 6.36 -7.02
C VAL A 52 -7.83 7.08 -8.26
N ASN A 53 -7.90 6.39 -9.41
CA ASN A 53 -8.42 6.97 -10.64
C ASN A 53 -9.93 7.21 -10.59
N ILE A 54 -10.70 6.33 -9.96
CA ILE A 54 -12.15 6.49 -9.75
C ILE A 54 -12.43 7.71 -8.88
N ILE A 55 -11.71 7.86 -7.75
CA ILE A 55 -11.87 9.02 -6.87
C ILE A 55 -11.60 10.31 -7.64
N LYS A 56 -10.49 10.37 -8.38
CA LYS A 56 -10.14 11.58 -9.15
C LYS A 56 -11.13 11.91 -10.25
N ARG A 57 -11.68 10.90 -10.91
CA ARG A 57 -12.55 11.11 -12.10
C ARG A 57 -14.01 11.34 -11.73
N TYR A 58 -14.52 10.62 -10.73
CA TYR A 58 -15.95 10.56 -10.46
C TYR A 58 -16.35 11.11 -9.09
N LEU A 59 -15.43 11.21 -8.14
CA LEU A 59 -15.72 11.60 -6.76
C LEU A 59 -15.00 12.89 -6.35
N ASN A 60 -14.55 13.68 -7.32
CA ASN A 60 -13.77 14.89 -7.06
C ASN A 60 -14.59 15.97 -6.31
N ASP A 61 -15.91 15.97 -6.50
CA ASP A 61 -16.84 16.94 -5.88
C ASP A 61 -17.38 16.47 -4.54
N ILE A 62 -17.06 15.24 -4.12
CA ILE A 62 -17.50 14.66 -2.86
C ILE A 62 -16.41 14.88 -1.79
N ARG A 63 -16.82 15.29 -0.60
CA ARG A 63 -15.87 15.51 0.52
C ARG A 63 -15.06 14.25 0.81
N PRO A 64 -13.74 14.35 1.01
CA PRO A 64 -12.85 13.20 1.31
C PRO A 64 -13.33 12.36 2.51
N LEU A 65 -13.86 13.02 3.54
CA LEU A 65 -14.44 12.35 4.70
C LEU A 65 -15.63 11.46 4.29
N THR A 66 -16.54 11.97 3.46
CA THR A 66 -17.70 11.21 2.99
C THR A 66 -17.28 9.97 2.19
N ILE A 67 -16.28 10.10 1.31
CA ILE A 67 -15.73 8.97 0.56
C ILE A 67 -15.15 7.92 1.53
N THR A 68 -14.42 8.37 2.54
CA THR A 68 -13.81 7.49 3.53
C THR A 68 -14.87 6.75 4.36
N VAL A 69 -15.88 7.47 4.85
CA VAL A 69 -16.99 6.88 5.62
C VAL A 69 -17.75 5.86 4.77
N ALA A 70 -18.10 6.20 3.52
CA ALA A 70 -18.79 5.28 2.62
C ALA A 70 -17.99 4.00 2.37
N ASN A 71 -16.68 4.11 2.15
CA ASN A 71 -15.79 2.96 1.98
C ASN A 71 -15.80 2.05 3.22
N PHE A 72 -15.65 2.61 4.41
CA PHE A 72 -15.64 1.81 5.65
C PHE A 72 -17.00 1.20 5.95
N THR A 73 -18.09 1.93 5.74
CA THR A 73 -19.45 1.39 5.90
C THR A 73 -19.69 0.20 4.98
N THR A 74 -19.24 0.27 3.74
CA THR A 74 -19.37 -0.84 2.78
C THR A 74 -18.57 -2.06 3.20
N ILE A 75 -17.39 -1.86 3.81
CA ILE A 75 -16.46 -2.94 4.19
C ILE A 75 -16.85 -3.60 5.53
N ILE A 76 -17.64 -2.95 6.39
CA ILE A 76 -18.01 -3.49 7.70
C ILE A 76 -18.69 -4.86 7.57
N ILE A 77 -19.67 -5.00 6.67
CA ILE A 77 -20.43 -6.25 6.53
C ILE A 77 -19.54 -7.41 6.09
N PRO A 78 -18.79 -7.33 4.97
CA PRO A 78 -17.90 -8.43 4.57
C PRO A 78 -16.80 -8.71 5.60
N SER A 79 -16.29 -7.69 6.30
CA SER A 79 -15.27 -7.88 7.34
C SER A 79 -15.83 -8.65 8.54
N LEU A 80 -17.06 -8.36 8.97
CA LEU A 80 -17.74 -9.09 10.05
C LEU A 80 -18.00 -10.54 9.64
N VAL A 81 -18.45 -10.76 8.41
CA VAL A 81 -18.64 -12.12 7.88
C VAL A 81 -17.35 -12.92 7.96
N VAL A 82 -16.24 -12.37 7.43
CA VAL A 82 -14.93 -13.02 7.49
C VAL A 82 -14.50 -13.28 8.94
N LEU A 83 -14.67 -12.32 9.84
CA LEU A 83 -14.30 -12.44 11.26
C LEU A 83 -15.06 -13.57 11.96
N ILE A 84 -16.35 -13.71 11.67
CA ILE A 84 -17.20 -14.78 12.26
C ILE A 84 -16.75 -16.16 11.69
N PHE A 85 -16.64 -16.28 10.37
CA PHE A 85 -16.30 -17.55 9.74
C PHE A 85 -14.85 -18.00 9.95
N SER A 86 -13.94 -17.07 10.24
CA SER A 86 -12.53 -17.40 10.56
C SER A 86 -12.31 -17.85 12.00
N GLY A 87 -13.37 -17.95 12.84
CA GLY A 87 -13.22 -18.26 14.26
C GLY A 87 -12.55 -17.14 15.05
N GLY A 88 -12.61 -15.88 14.55
CA GLY A 88 -11.95 -14.75 15.18
C GLY A 88 -12.36 -14.46 16.62
N PHE A 89 -13.51 -15.00 17.05
CA PHE A 89 -14.00 -14.89 18.43
C PHE A 89 -13.68 -16.11 19.30
N ASP A 90 -13.31 -17.26 18.71
CA ASP A 90 -13.17 -18.52 19.47
C ASP A 90 -11.98 -18.50 20.43
N ASN A 91 -10.94 -17.70 20.14
CA ASN A 91 -9.72 -17.57 20.92
C ASN A 91 -9.61 -16.23 21.68
N VAL A 92 -10.68 -15.40 21.67
CA VAL A 92 -10.66 -14.12 22.39
C VAL A 92 -10.88 -14.37 23.88
N THR A 93 -9.79 -14.53 24.62
CA THR A 93 -9.83 -14.63 26.08
C THR A 93 -9.61 -13.23 26.65
N ILE A 94 -10.70 -12.56 27.05
CA ILE A 94 -10.68 -11.23 27.69
C ILE A 94 -9.82 -11.24 28.96
N SER A 95 -9.69 -12.40 29.60
CA SER A 95 -8.86 -12.62 30.78
C SER A 95 -7.35 -12.61 30.51
N ASN A 96 -6.92 -12.59 29.24
CA ASN A 96 -5.51 -12.51 28.90
C ASN A 96 -5.00 -11.08 29.18
N SER A 97 -3.92 -10.96 29.95
CA SER A 97 -3.30 -9.68 30.32
C SER A 97 -2.88 -8.83 29.11
N SER A 98 -2.63 -9.44 27.97
CA SER A 98 -2.26 -8.77 26.73
C SER A 98 -3.45 -8.27 25.89
N PHE A 99 -4.70 -8.64 26.24
CA PHE A 99 -5.88 -8.31 25.44
C PHE A 99 -6.09 -6.79 25.34
N PHE A 100 -6.18 -6.10 26.48
CA PHE A 100 -6.43 -4.65 26.49
C PHE A 100 -5.30 -3.82 25.86
N PRO A 101 -4.00 -4.09 26.12
CA PRO A 101 -2.91 -3.43 25.40
C PRO A 101 -3.00 -3.65 23.88
N SER A 102 -3.23 -4.88 23.42
CA SER A 102 -3.36 -5.18 21.99
C SER A 102 -4.54 -4.46 21.36
N LEU A 103 -5.68 -4.42 22.02
CA LEU A 103 -6.85 -3.67 21.57
C LEU A 103 -6.54 -2.17 21.47
N GLY A 104 -5.82 -1.61 22.43
CA GLY A 104 -5.36 -0.22 22.40
C GLY A 104 -4.51 0.08 21.18
N PHE A 105 -3.55 -0.75 20.84
CA PHE A 105 -2.73 -0.60 19.62
C PHE A 105 -3.58 -0.70 18.35
N VAL A 106 -4.54 -1.62 18.29
CA VAL A 106 -5.45 -1.75 17.13
C VAL A 106 -6.30 -0.48 16.98
N VAL A 107 -6.80 0.10 18.06
CA VAL A 107 -7.58 1.36 18.01
C VAL A 107 -6.74 2.50 17.50
N VAL A 108 -5.50 2.66 18.02
CA VAL A 108 -4.56 3.71 17.56
C VAL A 108 -4.24 3.53 16.08
N LEU A 109 -3.92 2.31 15.64
CA LEU A 109 -3.62 2.00 14.24
C LEU A 109 -4.84 2.27 13.34
N SER A 110 -6.04 1.89 13.77
CA SER A 110 -7.27 2.11 13.01
C SER A 110 -7.57 3.59 12.84
N PHE A 111 -7.38 4.38 13.88
CA PHE A 111 -7.68 5.81 13.83
C PHE A 111 -6.62 6.58 13.02
N PHE A 112 -5.35 6.48 13.40
CA PHE A 112 -4.27 7.26 12.77
C PHE A 112 -3.79 6.64 11.45
N GLY A 113 -3.46 5.36 11.46
CA GLY A 113 -2.89 4.67 10.31
C GLY A 113 -3.90 4.35 9.22
N THR A 114 -5.18 4.31 9.54
CA THR A 114 -6.22 3.95 8.57
C THR A 114 -7.20 5.09 8.30
N ALA A 115 -7.98 5.51 9.28
CA ALA A 115 -9.05 6.50 9.05
C ALA A 115 -8.51 7.88 8.68
N LEU A 116 -7.64 8.44 9.51
CA LEU A 116 -7.04 9.76 9.27
C LEU A 116 -6.17 9.76 8.02
N ALA A 117 -5.30 8.76 7.87
CA ALA A 117 -4.44 8.62 6.69
C ALA A 117 -5.25 8.53 5.40
N LYS A 118 -6.37 7.79 5.39
CA LYS A 118 -7.27 7.66 4.23
C LYS A 118 -7.96 8.98 3.88
N ILE A 119 -8.39 9.75 4.87
CA ILE A 119 -8.99 11.09 4.65
C ILE A 119 -7.96 12.01 4.02
N LEU A 120 -6.74 12.08 4.58
CA LEU A 120 -5.66 12.92 4.06
C LEU A 120 -5.26 12.50 2.64
N PHE A 121 -5.18 11.20 2.37
CA PHE A 121 -4.84 10.70 1.05
C PHE A 121 -5.93 10.99 0.02
N ASN A 122 -7.21 10.82 0.36
CA ASN A 122 -8.34 11.18 -0.51
C ASN A 122 -8.34 12.69 -0.80
N THR A 123 -8.04 13.53 0.21
CA THR A 123 -7.86 14.97 0.02
C THR A 123 -6.73 15.25 -0.97
N LEU A 124 -5.58 14.60 -0.79
CA LEU A 124 -4.44 14.76 -1.68
C LEU A 124 -4.75 14.39 -3.13
N ILE A 125 -5.49 13.30 -3.36
CA ILE A 125 -5.95 12.90 -4.70
C ILE A 125 -6.80 13.99 -5.34
N GLN A 126 -7.69 14.62 -4.58
CA GLN A 126 -8.60 15.65 -5.10
C GLN A 126 -7.90 16.96 -5.43
N ILE A 127 -7.00 17.44 -4.56
CA ILE A 127 -6.30 18.73 -4.75
C ILE A 127 -5.09 18.62 -5.69
N SER A 128 -4.62 17.41 -5.99
CA SER A 128 -3.44 17.18 -6.82
C SER A 128 -3.76 16.32 -8.05
N THR A 129 -2.71 15.82 -8.70
CA THR A 129 -2.84 14.83 -9.77
C THR A 129 -2.70 13.40 -9.20
N PRO A 130 -3.32 12.37 -9.80
CA PRO A 130 -3.14 10.98 -9.37
C PRO A 130 -1.66 10.56 -9.29
N VAL A 131 -0.83 11.08 -10.21
CA VAL A 131 0.61 10.84 -10.24
C VAL A 131 1.31 11.44 -9.01
N PHE A 132 0.95 12.66 -8.62
CA PHE A 132 1.51 13.28 -7.43
C PHE A 132 1.02 12.59 -6.15
N ALA A 133 -0.26 12.27 -6.05
CA ALA A 133 -0.80 11.55 -4.91
C ALA A 133 -0.11 10.18 -4.72
N SER A 134 0.09 9.43 -5.81
CA SER A 134 0.82 8.15 -5.74
C SER A 134 2.31 8.33 -5.44
N SER A 135 2.92 9.51 -5.67
CA SER A 135 4.33 9.72 -5.31
C SER A 135 4.60 9.68 -3.81
N VAL A 136 3.59 9.95 -2.98
CA VAL A 136 3.71 9.81 -1.52
C VAL A 136 3.94 8.35 -1.13
N THR A 137 3.39 7.39 -1.89
CA THR A 137 3.59 5.96 -1.62
C THR A 137 5.04 5.51 -1.85
N TYR A 138 5.86 6.31 -2.49
CA TYR A 138 7.28 6.02 -2.70
C TYR A 138 8.13 6.16 -1.44
N LEU A 139 7.62 6.88 -0.45
CA LEU A 139 8.26 6.95 0.87
C LEU A 139 8.00 5.68 1.69
N MET A 140 6.97 4.90 1.37
CA MET A 140 6.63 3.69 2.12
C MET A 140 7.76 2.66 2.16
N PRO A 141 8.43 2.29 1.06
CA PRO A 141 9.56 1.37 1.11
C PRO A 141 10.72 1.88 1.95
N LEU A 142 10.99 3.19 1.94
CA LEU A 142 12.05 3.79 2.77
C LEU A 142 11.72 3.71 4.26
N VAL A 143 10.46 3.99 4.62
CA VAL A 143 9.99 3.87 5.99
C VAL A 143 9.99 2.40 6.43
N ALA A 144 9.55 1.48 5.57
CA ALA A 144 9.57 0.04 5.84
C ALA A 144 10.99 -0.48 6.07
N LEU A 145 11.96 -0.09 5.23
CA LEU A 145 13.38 -0.40 5.42
C LEU A 145 13.91 0.15 6.74
N GLY A 146 13.54 1.39 7.08
CA GLY A 146 13.93 2.01 8.35
C GLY A 146 13.43 1.22 9.57
N TRP A 147 12.17 0.78 9.53
CA TRP A 147 11.60 -0.07 10.58
C TRP A 147 12.25 -1.45 10.63
N GLY A 148 12.49 -2.10 9.49
CA GLY A 148 13.18 -3.40 9.42
C GLY A 148 14.58 -3.35 10.04
N ILE A 149 15.35 -2.27 9.77
CA ILE A 149 16.67 -2.05 10.40
C ILE A 149 16.54 -1.88 11.92
N LEU A 150 15.53 -1.13 12.40
CA LEU A 150 15.29 -0.93 13.83
C LEU A 150 14.89 -2.23 14.54
N ASP A 151 14.18 -3.11 13.85
CA ASP A 151 13.72 -4.40 14.35
C ASP A 151 14.79 -5.51 14.20
N SER A 152 16.00 -5.13 13.79
CA SER A 152 17.15 -6.04 13.61
C SER A 152 16.88 -7.15 12.56
N GLU A 153 16.06 -6.87 11.56
CA GLU A 153 15.85 -7.80 10.44
C GLU A 153 17.14 -7.97 9.63
N VAL A 154 17.42 -9.22 9.25
CA VAL A 154 18.57 -9.54 8.41
C VAL A 154 18.26 -9.15 6.97
N PHE A 155 18.86 -8.06 6.52
CA PHE A 155 18.74 -7.60 5.13
C PHE A 155 19.79 -8.25 4.25
N SER A 156 19.34 -8.92 3.19
CA SER A 156 20.22 -9.37 2.11
C SER A 156 20.64 -8.18 1.23
N ILE A 157 21.89 -8.19 0.75
CA ILE A 157 22.37 -7.22 -0.24
C ILE A 157 21.46 -7.22 -1.49
N ASN A 158 20.96 -8.38 -1.89
CA ASN A 158 20.05 -8.54 -3.02
C ASN A 158 18.70 -7.85 -2.79
N GLN A 159 18.15 -7.91 -1.58
CA GLN A 159 16.94 -7.16 -1.20
C GLN A 159 17.19 -5.64 -1.27
N GLY A 160 18.37 -5.19 -0.88
CA GLY A 160 18.81 -3.80 -1.04
C GLY A 160 18.87 -3.37 -2.50
N LEU A 161 19.44 -4.19 -3.38
CA LEU A 161 19.49 -3.95 -4.82
C LEU A 161 18.10 -3.94 -5.46
N ALA A 162 17.23 -4.87 -5.09
CA ALA A 162 15.84 -4.91 -5.53
C ALA A 162 15.09 -3.62 -5.13
N SER A 163 15.26 -3.16 -3.90
CA SER A 163 14.66 -1.92 -3.39
C SER A 163 15.16 -0.69 -4.16
N LEU A 164 16.46 -0.62 -4.48
CA LEU A 164 17.02 0.44 -5.31
C LEU A 164 16.47 0.42 -6.74
N LEU A 165 16.25 -0.76 -7.33
CA LEU A 165 15.59 -0.88 -8.63
C LEU A 165 14.15 -0.36 -8.58
N ILE A 166 13.39 -0.72 -7.55
CA ILE A 166 12.02 -0.20 -7.36
C ILE A 166 12.05 1.32 -7.27
N LEU A 167 12.88 1.90 -6.39
CA LEU A 167 12.97 3.34 -6.21
C LEU A 167 13.40 4.07 -7.48
N SER A 168 14.37 3.52 -8.23
CA SER A 168 14.82 4.10 -9.50
C SER A 168 13.73 4.06 -10.57
N GLY A 169 12.99 2.95 -10.66
CA GLY A 169 11.83 2.81 -11.56
C GLY A 169 10.75 3.84 -11.25
N ILE A 170 10.44 4.03 -9.99
CA ILE A 170 9.50 5.01 -9.48
C ILE A 170 9.96 6.44 -9.82
N TYR A 171 11.22 6.78 -9.53
CA TYR A 171 11.79 8.08 -9.86
C TYR A 171 11.68 8.38 -11.37
N LEU A 172 12.00 7.39 -12.20
CA LEU A 172 11.94 7.52 -13.65
C LEU A 172 10.50 7.69 -14.16
N SER A 173 9.54 6.96 -13.57
CA SER A 173 8.13 7.06 -13.95
C SER A 173 7.52 8.44 -13.63
N ASN A 174 8.07 9.14 -12.62
CA ASN A 174 7.63 10.49 -12.26
C ASN A 174 8.38 11.62 -12.95
N LYS A 175 9.42 11.32 -13.71
CA LYS A 175 10.18 12.33 -14.41
C LYS A 175 9.33 12.98 -15.50
N ARG A 176 8.88 14.21 -15.25
CA ARG A 176 8.13 15.03 -16.21
C ARG A 176 9.03 15.40 -17.40
N ASN A 177 8.52 15.23 -18.60
CA ASN A 177 9.21 15.76 -19.78
C ASN A 177 9.11 17.29 -19.77
N LYS A 178 10.24 17.97 -20.04
CA LYS A 178 10.28 19.44 -20.21
C LYS A 178 9.40 19.96 -21.36
N LYS A 179 8.85 19.07 -22.19
CA LYS A 179 7.95 19.41 -23.32
C LYS A 179 6.49 19.62 -22.92
N ASP A 180 6.12 19.35 -21.68
CA ASP A 180 4.75 19.50 -21.17
C ASP A 180 4.59 20.75 -20.26
N ARG A 181 5.50 21.72 -20.44
CA ARG A 181 5.40 23.08 -19.86
C ARG A 181 4.86 24.05 -20.90
#